data_60e8eb68c731ab5ee61d9b32c4e9c142
#
_entry.id   60e8eb68c731ab5ee61d9b32c4e9c142
#
_cell.length_a   1.000
_cell.length_b   1.000
_cell.length_c   1.000
_cell.angle_alpha   90.00
_cell.angle_beta   90.00
_cell.angle_gamma   90.00
#
_symmetry.space_group_name_H-M   'P 1'
#
loop_
_entity.id
_entity.type
_entity.pdbx_description
1 polymer ?
#
loop_
_entity_poly.entity_id
_entity_poly.type
_entity_poly.pdbx_seq_one_letter_code
_entity_poly.pdbx_strand_id
1 'polypeptide(L)'
;KSSMITEDSMSGVRVVYPTHRNEEQMGILLRAPEPDDRAIRFVLDSWCKTVAAEPPWNFGSTRHTPPPPHPLLIYEHDTILKKIIHKSTITLACDPDDPDTVWGYVCSDGELLHFIYVKSAFRGFGIGGCLLRSAGIPKGKMMISHRTESLFTAFPNIRFYWNPYRMIYGT
;
A
#
# COMPACT_ATOMS: atom_id res chain seq x y z
N LYS A 1 3.35 -24.83 4.25
CA LYS A 1 2.95 -25.26 2.88
C LYS A 1 3.18 -24.08 1.97
N SER A 2 4.03 -24.30 0.96
CA SER A 2 4.58 -23.32 0.04
C SER A 2 3.50 -22.86 -0.94
N SER A 3 3.35 -21.54 -1.14
CA SER A 3 2.58 -20.99 -2.25
C SER A 3 3.31 -21.32 -3.55
N MET A 4 2.60 -21.84 -4.55
CA MET A 4 3.17 -21.99 -5.89
C MET A 4 3.44 -20.58 -6.46
N ILE A 5 4.70 -20.31 -6.76
CA ILE A 5 5.16 -19.12 -7.46
C ILE A 5 5.64 -19.59 -8.82
N THR A 6 5.00 -19.15 -9.88
CA THR A 6 5.55 -19.26 -11.23
C THR A 6 6.29 -17.95 -11.53
N GLU A 7 7.60 -18.03 -11.62
CA GLU A 7 8.46 -16.89 -12.01
C GLU A 7 8.66 -16.91 -13.51
N ASP A 8 8.31 -15.81 -14.17
CA ASP A 8 8.82 -15.49 -15.49
C ASP A 8 10.00 -14.51 -15.32
N SER A 9 11.22 -15.02 -15.51
CA SER A 9 12.46 -14.41 -15.02
C SER A 9 12.96 -13.18 -15.78
N MET A 10 12.26 -12.69 -16.80
CA MET A 10 12.82 -11.64 -17.68
C MET A 10 12.19 -10.26 -17.56
N SER A 11 11.06 -10.09 -16.86
CA SER A 11 10.35 -8.80 -16.83
C SER A 11 10.11 -8.20 -15.44
N GLY A 12 10.53 -8.85 -14.35
CA GLY A 12 10.19 -8.41 -12.99
C GLY A 12 8.69 -8.53 -12.67
N VAL A 13 7.93 -9.22 -13.52
CA VAL A 13 6.51 -9.47 -13.40
C VAL A 13 6.31 -10.82 -12.73
N ARG A 14 5.47 -10.85 -11.67
CA ARG A 14 5.20 -12.07 -10.91
C ARG A 14 3.70 -12.28 -10.75
N VAL A 15 3.20 -13.45 -11.16
CA VAL A 15 1.85 -13.89 -10.81
C VAL A 15 1.89 -14.65 -9.49
N VAL A 16 1.09 -14.24 -8.53
CA VAL A 16 0.97 -14.87 -7.22
C VAL A 16 -0.49 -15.25 -6.95
N TYR A 17 -0.67 -16.30 -6.18
CA TYR A 17 -1.97 -16.77 -5.76
C TYR A 17 -2.10 -16.61 -4.24
N PRO A 18 -3.14 -15.91 -3.76
CA PRO A 18 -3.37 -15.79 -2.33
C PRO A 18 -3.72 -17.16 -1.71
N THR A 19 -3.14 -17.43 -0.55
CA THR A 19 -3.43 -18.66 0.21
C THR A 19 -4.77 -18.53 0.94
N HIS A 20 -5.89 -18.54 0.23
CA HIS A 20 -7.23 -18.66 0.82
C HIS A 20 -7.90 -19.96 0.44
N ARG A 21 -8.70 -20.49 1.38
CA ARG A 21 -9.29 -21.83 1.37
C ARG A 21 -10.45 -22.04 0.40
N ASN A 22 -10.82 -21.10 -0.44
CA ASN A 22 -11.97 -21.23 -1.33
C ASN A 22 -11.59 -21.22 -2.80
N GLU A 23 -12.12 -22.09 -3.50
CA GLU A 23 -12.04 -22.82 -4.74
C GLU A 23 -11.77 -22.04 -6.06
N GLU A 24 -11.78 -20.73 -6.08
CA GLU A 24 -11.33 -19.93 -7.23
C GLU A 24 -10.10 -19.11 -6.81
N GLN A 25 -8.93 -19.63 -7.08
CA GLN A 25 -7.67 -18.91 -6.88
C GLN A 25 -7.55 -17.82 -7.96
N MET A 26 -7.97 -16.62 -7.62
CA MET A 26 -7.74 -15.46 -8.45
C MET A 26 -6.23 -15.18 -8.51
N GLY A 27 -5.63 -15.30 -9.69
CA GLY A 27 -4.24 -14.87 -9.92
C GLY A 27 -4.10 -13.38 -9.71
N ILE A 28 -2.97 -12.96 -9.17
CA ILE A 28 -2.64 -11.54 -8.97
C ILE A 28 -1.32 -11.27 -9.66
N LEU A 29 -1.32 -10.37 -10.63
CA LEU A 29 -0.12 -9.92 -11.28
C LEU A 29 0.56 -8.86 -10.40
N LEU A 30 1.77 -9.15 -9.92
CA LEU A 30 2.58 -8.16 -9.21
C LEU A 30 3.62 -7.57 -10.17
N ARG A 31 3.66 -6.25 -10.29
CA ARG A 31 4.62 -5.55 -11.13
C ARG A 31 5.07 -4.21 -10.51
N ALA A 32 6.21 -3.70 -10.91
CA ALA A 32 6.58 -2.31 -10.67
C ALA A 32 5.79 -1.39 -11.62
N PRO A 33 5.53 -0.12 -11.24
CA PRO A 33 5.03 0.87 -12.18
C PRO A 33 6.13 1.27 -13.17
N GLU A 34 5.75 1.52 -14.41
CA GLU A 34 6.63 2.13 -15.41
C GLU A 34 6.72 3.65 -15.18
N PRO A 35 7.80 4.34 -15.65
CA PRO A 35 7.99 5.77 -15.39
C PRO A 35 6.82 6.67 -15.82
N ASP A 36 6.16 6.34 -16.93
CA ASP A 36 5.02 7.09 -17.47
C ASP A 36 3.67 6.44 -17.15
N ASP A 37 3.65 5.50 -16.18
CA ASP A 37 2.48 4.70 -15.87
C ASP A 37 1.38 5.57 -15.23
N ARG A 38 0.17 5.46 -15.76
CA ARG A 38 -1.05 6.03 -15.15
C ARG A 38 -1.27 5.53 -13.72
N ALA A 39 -0.68 4.39 -13.39
CA ALA A 39 -0.71 3.83 -12.04
C ALA A 39 -0.06 4.76 -11.00
N ILE A 40 0.98 5.53 -11.34
CA ILE A 40 1.58 6.50 -10.41
C ILE A 40 0.56 7.58 -10.03
N ARG A 41 -0.22 8.06 -11.00
CA ARG A 41 -1.31 9.00 -10.71
C ARG A 41 -2.39 8.38 -9.83
N PHE A 42 -2.76 7.13 -10.10
CA PHE A 42 -3.68 6.39 -9.23
C PHE A 42 -3.15 6.23 -7.80
N VAL A 43 -1.85 5.94 -7.64
CA VAL A 43 -1.19 5.86 -6.33
C VAL A 43 -1.31 7.19 -5.58
N LEU A 44 -0.93 8.30 -6.21
CA LEU A 44 -1.02 9.64 -5.62
C LEU A 44 -2.47 9.99 -5.23
N ASP A 45 -3.41 9.86 -6.16
CA ASP A 45 -4.80 10.25 -5.95
C ASP A 45 -5.47 9.44 -4.83
N SER A 46 -5.25 8.12 -4.81
CA SER A 46 -5.84 7.25 -3.79
C SER A 46 -5.22 7.48 -2.41
N TRP A 47 -3.93 7.73 -2.36
CA TRP A 47 -3.23 8.03 -1.10
C TRP A 47 -3.67 9.38 -0.54
N CYS A 48 -3.67 10.45 -1.34
CA CYS A 48 -4.17 11.76 -0.93
C CYS A 48 -5.63 11.70 -0.44
N LYS A 49 -6.50 10.97 -1.14
CA LYS A 49 -7.90 10.78 -0.71
C LYS A 49 -8.01 10.08 0.64
N THR A 50 -7.19 9.05 0.86
CA THR A 50 -7.19 8.32 2.15
C THR A 50 -6.69 9.21 3.28
N VAL A 51 -5.62 9.98 3.06
CA VAL A 51 -5.09 10.91 4.08
C VAL A 51 -6.08 12.02 4.38
N ALA A 52 -6.84 12.51 3.40
CA ALA A 52 -7.88 13.49 3.62
C ALA A 52 -9.06 12.95 4.42
N ALA A 53 -9.41 11.66 4.21
CA ALA A 53 -10.50 10.99 4.92
C ALA A 53 -10.09 10.48 6.32
N GLU A 54 -8.85 9.98 6.45
CA GLU A 54 -8.28 9.47 7.69
C GLU A 54 -6.95 10.20 7.99
N PRO A 55 -6.98 11.45 8.50
CA PRO A 55 -5.76 12.19 8.77
C PRO A 55 -4.83 11.42 9.71
N PRO A 56 -3.54 11.25 9.38
CA PRO A 56 -2.60 10.47 10.18
C PRO A 56 -2.33 11.06 11.57
N TRP A 57 -2.70 12.31 11.81
CA TRP A 57 -2.62 13.01 13.10
C TRP A 57 -3.87 12.87 13.96
N ASN A 58 -4.87 12.10 13.53
CA ASN A 58 -6.05 11.84 14.34
C ASN A 58 -5.72 10.82 15.44
N PHE A 59 -5.25 11.32 16.58
CA PHE A 59 -4.73 10.55 17.73
C PHE A 59 -5.85 9.91 18.57
N GLY A 60 -6.88 9.35 17.95
CA GLY A 60 -7.85 8.52 18.67
C GLY A 60 -8.70 9.27 19.73
N SER A 61 -8.85 10.58 19.60
CA SER A 61 -9.79 11.34 20.42
C SER A 61 -11.21 11.05 19.98
N THR A 62 -11.85 10.13 20.67
CA THR A 62 -13.24 9.72 20.42
C THR A 62 -14.28 10.80 20.74
N ARG A 63 -13.88 11.98 21.16
CA ARG A 63 -14.79 13.01 21.70
C ARG A 63 -14.94 14.28 20.86
N HIS A 64 -14.08 14.51 19.89
CA HIS A 64 -14.20 15.67 19.01
C HIS A 64 -13.98 15.26 17.56
N THR A 65 -14.91 15.62 16.69
CA THR A 65 -14.69 15.58 15.25
C THR A 65 -13.47 16.46 14.97
N PRO A 66 -12.39 15.92 14.41
CA PRO A 66 -11.22 16.75 14.09
C PRO A 66 -11.65 17.85 13.13
N PRO A 67 -11.11 19.04 13.23
CA PRO A 67 -11.37 20.10 12.26
C PRO A 67 -10.99 19.59 10.86
N PRO A 68 -11.71 20.00 9.82
CA PRO A 68 -11.33 19.64 8.46
C PRO A 68 -9.90 20.11 8.18
N PRO A 69 -9.09 19.29 7.48
CA PRO A 69 -7.73 19.66 7.17
C PRO A 69 -7.70 20.97 6.36
N HIS A 70 -6.76 21.84 6.68
CA HIS A 70 -6.55 23.06 5.92
C HIS A 70 -6.22 22.71 4.45
N PRO A 71 -6.77 23.44 3.45
CA PRO A 71 -6.50 23.14 2.04
C PRO A 71 -5.01 23.08 1.69
N LEU A 72 -4.17 23.93 2.30
CA LEU A 72 -2.71 23.89 2.12
C LEU A 72 -2.09 22.57 2.59
N LEU A 73 -2.66 21.94 3.60
CA LEU A 73 -2.15 20.67 4.10
C LEU A 73 -2.21 19.57 3.04
N ILE A 74 -3.29 19.52 2.26
CA ILE A 74 -3.45 18.53 1.19
C ILE A 74 -2.40 18.80 0.09
N TYR A 75 -2.14 20.04 -0.23
CA TYR A 75 -1.12 20.43 -1.20
C TYR A 75 0.30 20.11 -0.73
N GLU A 76 0.62 20.43 0.52
CA GLU A 76 1.90 20.10 1.13
C GLU A 76 2.10 18.59 1.24
N HIS A 77 1.03 17.86 1.57
CA HIS A 77 1.06 16.41 1.63
C HIS A 77 1.29 15.78 0.26
N ASP A 78 0.65 16.26 -0.80
CA ASP A 78 0.91 15.82 -2.18
C ASP A 78 2.39 15.99 -2.55
N THR A 79 3.00 17.11 -2.15
CA THR A 79 4.42 17.36 -2.37
C THR A 79 5.31 16.35 -1.64
N ILE A 80 4.95 16.00 -0.40
CA ILE A 80 5.64 14.98 0.39
C ILE A 80 5.50 13.60 -0.26
N LEU A 81 4.28 13.24 -0.68
CA LEU A 81 4.02 11.96 -1.33
C LEU A 81 4.81 11.76 -2.62
N LYS A 82 4.91 12.80 -3.45
CA LYS A 82 5.74 12.76 -4.67
C LYS A 82 7.20 12.47 -4.36
N LYS A 83 7.75 13.05 -3.28
CA LYS A 83 9.12 12.77 -2.83
C LYS A 83 9.27 11.34 -2.32
N ILE A 84 8.30 10.84 -1.56
CA ILE A 84 8.31 9.46 -1.06
C ILE A 84 8.26 8.48 -2.24
N ILE A 85 7.32 8.64 -3.15
CA ILE A 85 7.14 7.78 -4.32
C ILE A 85 8.41 7.71 -5.16
N HIS A 86 9.09 8.83 -5.34
CA HIS A 86 10.32 8.88 -6.13
C HIS A 86 11.49 8.11 -5.50
N LYS A 87 11.51 7.96 -4.17
CA LYS A 87 12.59 7.28 -3.43
C LYS A 87 12.26 5.86 -3.02
N SER A 88 10.98 5.49 -3.08
CA SER A 88 10.49 4.22 -2.55
C SER A 88 10.28 3.19 -3.64
N THR A 89 10.20 1.94 -3.24
CA THR A 89 9.76 0.85 -4.10
C THR A 89 8.24 0.78 -4.07
N ILE A 90 7.62 0.77 -5.26
CA ILE A 90 6.19 0.55 -5.42
C ILE A 90 5.97 -0.78 -6.12
N THR A 91 5.10 -1.60 -5.55
CA THR A 91 4.60 -2.81 -6.20
C THR A 91 3.10 -2.66 -6.41
N LEU A 92 2.66 -2.84 -7.64
CA LEU A 92 1.26 -2.85 -8.05
C LEU A 92 0.73 -4.28 -8.02
N ALA A 93 -0.52 -4.44 -7.61
CA ALA A 93 -1.31 -5.66 -7.79
C ALA A 93 -2.33 -5.40 -8.88
N CYS A 94 -2.20 -6.11 -9.99
CA CYS A 94 -2.99 -5.91 -11.20
C CYS A 94 -3.75 -7.18 -11.58
N ASP A 95 -4.69 -7.00 -12.49
CA ASP A 95 -5.35 -8.11 -13.18
C ASP A 95 -4.33 -8.83 -14.07
N PRO A 96 -4.20 -10.17 -13.99
CA PRO A 96 -3.30 -10.93 -14.86
C PRO A 96 -3.66 -10.83 -16.35
N ASP A 97 -4.95 -10.70 -16.65
CA ASP A 97 -5.45 -10.62 -18.03
C ASP A 97 -5.44 -9.19 -18.59
N ASP A 98 -5.38 -8.19 -17.70
CA ASP A 98 -5.28 -6.76 -18.04
C ASP A 98 -4.36 -6.04 -17.05
N PRO A 99 -3.03 -6.01 -17.31
CA PRO A 99 -2.04 -5.40 -16.43
C PRO A 99 -2.24 -3.92 -16.12
N ASP A 100 -3.02 -3.21 -16.92
CA ASP A 100 -3.35 -1.80 -16.71
C ASP A 100 -4.47 -1.62 -15.66
N THR A 101 -5.22 -2.68 -15.40
CA THR A 101 -6.22 -2.70 -14.33
C THR A 101 -5.58 -2.96 -12.97
N VAL A 102 -5.27 -1.88 -12.26
CA VAL A 102 -4.66 -1.92 -10.92
C VAL A 102 -5.74 -2.16 -9.86
N TRP A 103 -5.56 -3.18 -9.03
CA TRP A 103 -6.42 -3.51 -7.89
C TRP A 103 -5.94 -2.92 -6.57
N GLY A 104 -4.63 -2.73 -6.43
CA GLY A 104 -4.00 -2.18 -5.23
C GLY A 104 -2.51 -1.97 -5.41
N TYR A 105 -1.87 -1.45 -4.37
CA TYR A 105 -0.41 -1.24 -4.36
C TYR A 105 0.15 -1.21 -2.95
N VAL A 106 1.46 -1.38 -2.85
CA VAL A 106 2.26 -1.13 -1.65
C VAL A 106 3.41 -0.18 -2.01
N CYS A 107 3.68 0.76 -1.11
CA CYS A 107 4.82 1.65 -1.19
C CYS A 107 5.69 1.45 0.05
N SER A 108 6.95 1.09 -0.14
CA SER A 108 7.87 0.77 0.95
C SER A 108 9.30 1.24 0.66
N ASP A 109 10.07 1.42 1.71
CA ASP A 109 11.49 1.74 1.66
C ASP A 109 12.23 0.90 2.71
N GLY A 110 12.90 -0.16 2.26
CA GLY A 110 13.51 -1.15 3.14
C GLY A 110 12.50 -1.78 4.11
N GLU A 111 12.71 -1.57 5.42
CA GLU A 111 11.81 -2.08 6.47
C GLU A 111 10.63 -1.16 6.79
N LEU A 112 10.52 -0.03 6.09
CA LEU A 112 9.49 0.99 6.31
C LEU A 112 8.35 0.80 5.32
N LEU A 113 7.15 0.59 5.83
CA LEU A 113 5.92 0.65 5.04
C LEU A 113 5.42 2.10 5.02
N HIS A 114 5.42 2.72 3.86
CA HIS A 114 4.80 4.03 3.72
C HIS A 114 3.29 3.92 3.61
N PHE A 115 2.82 3.09 2.69
CA PHE A 115 1.39 2.95 2.45
C PHE A 115 1.05 1.63 1.74
N ILE A 116 -0.14 1.11 2.01
CA ILE A 116 -0.74 -0.01 1.29
C ILE A 116 -2.20 0.30 1.03
N TYR A 117 -2.65 0.03 -0.17
CA TYR A 117 -4.01 0.28 -0.61
C TYR A 117 -4.54 -0.88 -1.45
N VAL A 118 -5.79 -1.25 -1.20
CA VAL A 118 -6.54 -2.18 -2.05
C VAL A 118 -7.91 -1.57 -2.31
N LYS A 119 -8.30 -1.48 -3.57
CA LYS A 119 -9.63 -1.00 -3.96
C LYS A 119 -10.71 -1.79 -3.23
N SER A 120 -11.77 -1.13 -2.79
CA SER A 120 -12.83 -1.74 -1.97
C SER A 120 -13.44 -3.00 -2.59
N ALA A 121 -13.65 -3.00 -3.91
CA ALA A 121 -14.19 -4.13 -4.66
C ALA A 121 -13.30 -5.39 -4.63
N PHE A 122 -12.02 -5.25 -4.30
CA PHE A 122 -11.03 -6.33 -4.29
C PHE A 122 -10.51 -6.67 -2.89
N ARG A 123 -11.13 -6.11 -1.85
CA ARG A 123 -10.80 -6.46 -0.46
C ARG A 123 -11.34 -7.85 -0.10
N GLY A 124 -10.66 -8.53 0.80
CA GLY A 124 -11.04 -9.89 1.21
C GLY A 124 -10.44 -11.01 0.36
N PHE A 125 -9.88 -10.71 -0.81
CA PHE A 125 -9.25 -11.70 -1.70
C PHE A 125 -7.76 -11.96 -1.43
N GLY A 126 -7.22 -11.47 -0.30
CA GLY A 126 -5.82 -11.72 0.09
C GLY A 126 -4.78 -10.82 -0.60
N ILE A 127 -5.20 -9.86 -1.44
CA ILE A 127 -4.31 -8.97 -2.19
C ILE A 127 -3.38 -8.18 -1.27
N GLY A 128 -3.89 -7.62 -0.18
CA GLY A 128 -3.07 -6.88 0.78
C GLY A 128 -1.96 -7.73 1.38
N GLY A 129 -2.24 -9.01 1.70
CA GLY A 129 -1.23 -9.95 2.17
C GLY A 129 -0.16 -10.28 1.13
N CYS A 130 -0.53 -10.38 -0.16
CA CYS A 130 0.41 -10.56 -1.26
C CYS A 130 1.32 -9.35 -1.43
N LEU A 131 0.76 -8.14 -1.37
CA LEU A 131 1.50 -6.88 -1.46
C LEU A 131 2.49 -6.72 -0.30
N LEU A 132 2.10 -7.00 0.94
CA LEU A 132 3.02 -6.94 2.09
C LEU A 132 4.18 -7.94 1.97
N ARG A 133 3.89 -9.15 1.50
CA ARG A 133 4.95 -10.15 1.25
C ARG A 133 5.91 -9.70 0.16
N SER A 134 5.41 -9.10 -0.93
CA SER A 134 6.23 -8.61 -2.03
C SER A 134 7.17 -7.47 -1.61
N ALA A 135 6.76 -6.66 -0.65
CA ALA A 135 7.58 -5.58 -0.10
C ALA A 135 8.78 -6.07 0.71
N GLY A 136 8.88 -7.37 0.99
CA GLY A 136 10.02 -7.95 1.74
C GLY A 136 10.11 -7.51 3.20
N ILE A 137 9.07 -6.88 3.74
CA ILE A 137 9.07 -6.37 5.10
C ILE A 137 8.98 -7.54 6.10
N PRO A 138 9.85 -7.58 7.14
CA PRO A 138 9.87 -8.66 8.12
C PRO A 138 8.52 -8.85 8.80
N LYS A 139 8.13 -10.11 8.99
CA LYS A 139 6.90 -10.47 9.72
C LYS A 139 7.00 -10.10 11.19
N GLY A 140 5.90 -9.64 11.76
CA GLY A 140 5.70 -9.46 13.20
C GLY A 140 5.89 -8.04 13.71
N LYS A 141 6.86 -7.30 13.22
CA LYS A 141 7.08 -5.89 13.60
C LYS A 141 7.30 -5.07 12.34
N MET A 142 6.54 -3.98 12.19
CA MET A 142 6.61 -3.18 10.98
C MET A 142 6.60 -1.70 11.34
N MET A 143 7.58 -0.94 10.84
CA MET A 143 7.55 0.51 10.95
C MET A 143 6.65 1.07 9.86
N ILE A 144 5.83 2.05 10.21
CA ILE A 144 4.93 2.73 9.27
C ILE A 144 5.12 4.24 9.36
N SER A 145 5.09 4.92 8.22
CA SER A 145 5.13 6.39 8.18
C SER A 145 3.72 6.99 8.22
N HIS A 146 2.73 6.31 7.63
CA HIS A 146 1.33 6.72 7.63
C HIS A 146 0.49 5.74 8.43
N ARG A 147 -0.32 6.28 9.32
CA ARG A 147 -1.26 5.50 10.12
C ARG A 147 -2.64 5.60 9.49
N THR A 148 -3.25 4.47 9.17
CA THR A 148 -4.65 4.38 8.76
C THR A 148 -5.34 3.32 9.61
N GLU A 149 -6.59 3.53 9.97
CA GLU A 149 -7.37 2.56 10.76
C GLU A 149 -7.58 1.26 9.98
N SER A 150 -7.79 1.38 8.68
CA SER A 150 -7.94 0.24 7.78
C SER A 150 -6.73 -0.70 7.78
N LEU A 151 -5.50 -0.18 7.96
CA LEU A 151 -4.29 -1.00 8.07
C LEU A 151 -4.32 -1.90 9.31
N PHE A 152 -4.68 -1.35 10.46
CA PHE A 152 -4.72 -2.09 11.72
C PHE A 152 -5.84 -3.14 11.71
N THR A 153 -6.98 -2.81 11.11
CA THR A 153 -8.11 -3.73 10.96
C THR A 153 -7.77 -4.88 10.02
N ALA A 154 -7.09 -4.60 8.91
CA ALA A 154 -6.73 -5.61 7.92
C ALA A 154 -5.63 -6.57 8.38
N PHE A 155 -4.74 -6.12 9.28
CA PHE A 155 -3.59 -6.89 9.74
C PHE A 155 -3.45 -6.90 11.26
N PRO A 156 -4.43 -7.47 11.99
CA PRO A 156 -4.48 -7.40 13.47
C PRO A 156 -3.32 -8.14 14.16
N ASN A 157 -2.66 -9.06 13.46
CA ASN A 157 -1.54 -9.86 13.99
C ASN A 157 -0.16 -9.22 13.74
N ILE A 158 -0.12 -8.03 13.09
CA ILE A 158 1.12 -7.31 12.85
C ILE A 158 1.25 -6.18 13.88
N ARG A 159 2.40 -6.09 14.52
CA ARG A 159 2.71 -4.98 15.42
C ARG A 159 3.28 -3.82 14.64
N PHE A 160 2.50 -2.77 14.46
CA PHE A 160 2.92 -1.55 13.78
C PHE A 160 3.56 -0.55 14.75
N TYR A 161 4.67 0.05 14.30
CA TYR A 161 5.33 1.17 14.95
C TYR A 161 5.22 2.40 14.05
N TRP A 162 4.43 3.37 14.48
CA TRP A 162 4.21 4.57 13.71
C TRP A 162 5.30 5.61 13.97
N ASN A 163 5.93 6.11 12.89
CA ASN A 163 6.88 7.20 12.94
C ASN A 163 6.62 8.18 11.77
N PRO A 164 5.85 9.27 12.00
CA PRO A 164 5.48 10.24 10.96
C PRO A 164 6.69 10.99 10.38
N TYR A 165 7.78 11.13 11.15
CA TYR A 165 8.96 11.83 10.66
C TYR A 165 9.67 11.10 9.52
N ARG A 166 9.45 9.81 9.38
CA ARG A 166 9.97 9.03 8.24
C ARG A 166 9.36 9.42 6.90
N MET A 167 8.24 10.15 6.89
CA MET A 167 7.72 10.77 5.67
C MET A 167 8.65 11.85 5.13
N ILE A 168 9.31 12.59 6.01
CA ILE A 168 10.05 13.81 5.69
C ILE A 168 11.53 13.53 5.50
N TYR A 169 12.11 12.79 6.42
CA TYR A 169 13.56 12.63 6.48
C TYR A 169 14.10 11.41 5.72
N GLY A 170 13.21 10.53 5.26
CA GLY A 170 13.63 9.29 4.58
C GLY A 170 14.43 8.36 5.51
N THR A 171 14.92 7.31 4.95
CA THR A 171 15.93 6.45 5.56
C THR A 171 17.30 6.97 5.22
#